data_1557a0c6eb0807c143218d77a7468767
#
_entry.id   1557a0c6eb0807c143218d77a7468767
#
_cell.length_a   1.000
_cell.length_b   1.000
_cell.length_c   1.000
_cell.angle_alpha   90.00
_cell.angle_beta   90.00
_cell.angle_gamma   90.00
#
_symmetry.space_group_name_H-M   'P 1'
#
loop_
_entity.id
_entity.type
_entity.pdbx_description
1 polymer ?
#
loop_
_entity_poly.entity_id
_entity_poly.type
_entity_poly.pdbx_seq_one_letter_code
_entity_poly.pdbx_strand_id
1 'polypeptide(L)'
;ASACISDRSQNLYKILFSLFKDTISNGIVVGAQTEADAKKFLELGAHKDRTFVTGNIKFDVSPPKEILDKAKNFKNAYFKDRPVWIAGSTHPPEEKLIIKAHEQLLDNFPDSLLIIAPRKPERFKSVYKMIVDSGYPTIKWSEFKDLDQDTKVLLIDTLGDLPFFYCVSDIAFVGGSLFSVGGHNLLEPASFEKPVLTGEFLQNVQEISSELVEAGGLLLVKNSEELSEHLNNLFADDSAKEKMVSGARKVIQENKGSIDNLMRLIKPLIEN
;
A
#
# COMPACT_ATOMS: atom_id res chain seq x y z
N ALA A 1 -16.67 -2.52 -13.90
CA ALA A 1 -15.87 -1.34 -13.66
C ALA A 1 -14.49 -1.76 -13.18
N SER A 2 -13.42 -1.08 -13.64
CA SER A 2 -12.02 -1.43 -13.32
C SER A 2 -11.74 -2.92 -13.48
N ALA A 3 -12.14 -3.47 -14.62
CA ALA A 3 -12.15 -4.90 -14.89
C ALA A 3 -10.74 -5.35 -15.31
N CYS A 4 -10.23 -6.38 -14.64
CA CYS A 4 -9.01 -7.09 -15.03
C CYS A 4 -9.25 -8.60 -14.97
N ILE A 5 -8.45 -9.35 -15.72
CA ILE A 5 -8.56 -10.81 -15.77
C ILE A 5 -7.16 -11.43 -15.87
N SER A 6 -6.85 -12.36 -14.97
CA SER A 6 -5.59 -13.10 -15.03
C SER A 6 -5.61 -14.10 -16.20
N ASP A 7 -4.43 -14.43 -16.74
CA ASP A 7 -4.31 -15.41 -17.84
C ASP A 7 -4.88 -16.79 -17.45
N ARG A 8 -4.71 -17.18 -16.17
CA ARG A 8 -5.29 -18.42 -15.66
C ARG A 8 -6.82 -18.39 -15.69
N SER A 9 -7.43 -17.27 -15.25
CA SER A 9 -8.88 -17.09 -15.27
C SER A 9 -9.41 -17.00 -16.69
N GLN A 10 -8.70 -16.29 -17.59
CA GLN A 10 -9.06 -16.21 -19.00
C GLN A 10 -9.13 -17.60 -19.66
N ASN A 11 -8.13 -18.46 -19.40
CA ASN A 11 -8.12 -19.82 -19.93
C ASN A 11 -9.29 -20.67 -19.39
N LEU A 12 -9.64 -20.52 -18.13
CA LEU A 12 -10.80 -21.19 -17.53
C LEU A 12 -12.11 -20.72 -18.18
N TYR A 13 -12.27 -19.40 -18.37
CA TYR A 13 -13.45 -18.84 -19.03
C TYR A 13 -13.56 -19.22 -20.51
N LYS A 14 -12.43 -19.43 -21.21
CA LYS A 14 -12.44 -19.97 -22.58
C LYS A 14 -13.03 -21.40 -22.64
N ILE A 15 -12.78 -22.22 -21.63
CA ILE A 15 -13.37 -23.57 -21.52
C ILE A 15 -14.89 -23.51 -21.30
N LEU A 16 -15.34 -22.54 -20.49
CA LEU A 16 -16.75 -22.33 -20.15
C LEU A 16 -17.44 -21.30 -21.06
N PHE A 17 -16.82 -20.99 -22.21
CA PHE A 17 -17.22 -19.89 -23.11
C PHE A 17 -18.68 -19.90 -23.50
N SER A 18 -19.29 -21.08 -23.76
CA SER A 18 -20.68 -21.19 -24.15
C SER A 18 -21.67 -20.70 -23.08
N LEU A 19 -21.30 -20.81 -21.80
CA LEU A 19 -22.13 -20.35 -20.67
C LEU A 19 -22.05 -18.84 -20.45
N PHE A 20 -20.90 -18.23 -20.79
CA PHE A 20 -20.64 -16.82 -20.51
C PHE A 20 -20.85 -15.91 -21.73
N LYS A 21 -20.82 -16.48 -22.94
CA LYS A 21 -20.87 -15.73 -24.20
C LYS A 21 -22.06 -14.78 -24.26
N ASP A 22 -23.26 -15.25 -23.99
CA ASP A 22 -24.46 -14.46 -24.11
C ASP A 22 -24.53 -13.32 -23.08
N THR A 23 -24.07 -13.59 -21.87
CA THR A 23 -23.98 -12.58 -20.80
C THR A 23 -22.94 -11.52 -21.11
N ILE A 24 -21.75 -11.92 -21.57
CA ILE A 24 -20.64 -11.01 -21.85
C ILE A 24 -20.91 -10.21 -23.13
N SER A 25 -21.54 -10.83 -24.16
CA SER A 25 -21.76 -10.17 -25.45
C SER A 25 -22.93 -9.17 -25.41
N ASN A 26 -23.99 -9.47 -24.69
CA ASN A 26 -25.25 -8.71 -24.77
C ASN A 26 -25.64 -7.96 -23.49
N GLY A 27 -25.16 -8.40 -22.34
CA GLY A 27 -25.65 -7.94 -21.04
C GLY A 27 -24.82 -6.92 -20.30
N ILE A 28 -23.56 -6.68 -20.69
CA ILE A 28 -22.64 -5.88 -19.89
C ILE A 28 -21.90 -4.81 -20.68
N VAL A 29 -21.50 -3.75 -19.97
CA VAL A 29 -20.50 -2.78 -20.39
C VAL A 29 -19.21 -3.06 -19.59
N VAL A 30 -18.09 -3.21 -20.27
CA VAL A 30 -16.79 -3.50 -19.67
C VAL A 30 -15.96 -2.22 -19.60
N GLY A 31 -15.62 -1.77 -18.39
CA GLY A 31 -14.58 -0.77 -18.15
C GLY A 31 -13.30 -1.47 -17.70
N ALA A 32 -12.42 -1.76 -18.62
CA ALA A 32 -11.16 -2.47 -18.39
C ALA A 32 -10.10 -1.56 -17.75
N GLN A 33 -9.15 -2.15 -17.00
CA GLN A 33 -8.04 -1.39 -16.41
C GLN A 33 -7.02 -0.99 -17.47
N THR A 34 -6.70 -1.90 -18.40
CA THR A 34 -5.69 -1.72 -19.45
C THR A 34 -6.20 -2.13 -20.82
N GLU A 35 -5.50 -1.73 -21.87
CA GLU A 35 -5.74 -2.24 -23.24
C GLU A 35 -5.58 -3.76 -23.32
N ALA A 36 -4.63 -4.33 -22.56
CA ALA A 36 -4.43 -5.78 -22.51
C ALA A 36 -5.64 -6.47 -21.89
N ASP A 37 -6.22 -5.93 -20.81
CA ASP A 37 -7.44 -6.45 -20.21
C ASP A 37 -8.63 -6.31 -21.15
N ALA A 38 -8.81 -5.15 -21.79
CA ALA A 38 -9.87 -4.96 -22.77
C ALA A 38 -9.80 -6.01 -23.87
N LYS A 39 -8.60 -6.29 -24.42
CA LYS A 39 -8.39 -7.35 -25.42
C LYS A 39 -8.80 -8.73 -24.90
N LYS A 40 -8.44 -9.08 -23.67
CA LYS A 40 -8.85 -10.35 -23.05
C LYS A 40 -10.39 -10.48 -22.97
N PHE A 41 -11.09 -9.40 -22.60
CA PHE A 41 -12.54 -9.39 -22.57
C PHE A 41 -13.16 -9.52 -23.97
N LEU A 42 -12.59 -8.87 -24.99
CA LEU A 42 -13.00 -9.03 -26.38
C LEU A 42 -12.83 -10.48 -26.87
N GLU A 43 -11.72 -11.14 -26.52
CA GLU A 43 -11.48 -12.56 -26.83
C GLU A 43 -12.48 -13.49 -26.13
N LEU A 44 -13.02 -13.09 -24.98
CA LEU A 44 -14.10 -13.79 -24.26
C LEU A 44 -15.49 -13.45 -24.79
N GLY A 45 -15.61 -12.67 -25.88
CA GLY A 45 -16.87 -12.37 -26.56
C GLY A 45 -17.55 -11.09 -26.07
N ALA A 46 -16.87 -10.20 -25.35
CA ALA A 46 -17.40 -8.88 -25.03
C ALA A 46 -17.60 -8.06 -26.31
N HIS A 47 -18.66 -7.25 -26.36
CA HIS A 47 -18.96 -6.44 -27.54
C HIS A 47 -17.99 -5.26 -27.64
N LYS A 48 -17.43 -5.02 -28.83
CA LYS A 48 -16.42 -3.97 -29.07
C LYS A 48 -16.94 -2.58 -28.67
N ASP A 49 -18.19 -2.24 -29.01
CA ASP A 49 -18.78 -0.94 -28.73
C ASP A 49 -19.20 -0.77 -27.25
N ARG A 50 -19.00 -1.81 -26.43
CA ARG A 50 -19.31 -1.83 -25.00
C ARG A 50 -18.09 -2.18 -24.14
N THR A 51 -16.89 -2.21 -24.74
CA THR A 51 -15.65 -2.47 -24.04
C THR A 51 -14.76 -1.24 -24.14
N PHE A 52 -14.46 -0.63 -23.00
CA PHE A 52 -13.71 0.62 -22.89
C PHE A 52 -12.53 0.45 -21.95
N VAL A 53 -11.46 1.15 -22.18
CA VAL A 53 -10.36 1.29 -21.19
C VAL A 53 -10.66 2.49 -20.31
N THR A 54 -10.93 2.24 -19.03
CA THR A 54 -11.25 3.28 -18.04
C THR A 54 -10.11 3.54 -17.08
N GLY A 55 -9.09 2.68 -17.07
CA GLY A 55 -8.02 2.73 -16.09
C GLY A 55 -8.34 2.00 -14.78
N ASN A 56 -7.38 1.98 -13.90
CA ASN A 56 -7.48 1.34 -12.59
C ASN A 56 -7.86 2.36 -11.52
N ILE A 57 -9.08 2.27 -10.99
CA ILE A 57 -9.63 3.20 -9.98
C ILE A 57 -8.79 3.27 -8.70
N LYS A 58 -7.91 2.30 -8.45
CA LYS A 58 -7.02 2.32 -7.29
C LYS A 58 -6.01 3.47 -7.33
N PHE A 59 -5.69 4.00 -8.52
CA PHE A 59 -4.80 5.15 -8.67
C PHE A 59 -5.47 6.50 -8.38
N ASP A 60 -6.80 6.56 -8.37
CA ASP A 60 -7.54 7.79 -8.00
C ASP A 60 -7.57 8.02 -6.48
N VAL A 61 -6.43 7.79 -5.84
CA VAL A 61 -6.24 8.08 -4.42
C VAL A 61 -5.91 9.55 -4.21
N SER A 62 -6.53 10.14 -3.20
CA SER A 62 -6.19 11.50 -2.75
C SER A 62 -6.29 11.54 -1.23
N PRO A 63 -5.25 11.98 -0.54
CA PRO A 63 -5.27 12.11 0.91
C PRO A 63 -6.38 13.08 1.34
N PRO A 64 -7.23 12.71 2.31
CA PRO A 64 -8.20 13.65 2.89
C PRO A 64 -7.49 14.83 3.55
N LYS A 65 -7.88 16.07 3.24
CA LYS A 65 -7.28 17.28 3.82
C LYS A 65 -7.28 17.28 5.34
N GLU A 66 -8.36 16.81 5.94
CA GLU A 66 -8.48 16.71 7.41
C GLU A 66 -7.41 15.81 8.03
N ILE A 67 -6.98 14.74 7.35
CA ILE A 67 -5.91 13.87 7.82
C ILE A 67 -4.57 14.61 7.73
N LEU A 68 -4.31 15.34 6.66
CA LEU A 68 -3.07 16.09 6.47
C LEU A 68 -2.86 17.13 7.58
N ASP A 69 -3.89 17.93 7.89
CA ASP A 69 -3.81 18.96 8.92
C ASP A 69 -3.63 18.35 10.33
N LYS A 70 -4.39 17.32 10.65
CA LYS A 70 -4.25 16.59 11.93
C LYS A 70 -2.87 15.96 12.07
N ALA A 71 -2.37 15.33 11.01
CA ALA A 71 -1.06 14.66 11.00
C ALA A 71 0.09 15.64 11.20
N LYS A 72 0.06 16.80 10.55
CA LYS A 72 1.06 17.85 10.72
C LYS A 72 1.12 18.33 12.17
N ASN A 73 -0.03 18.61 12.77
CA ASN A 73 -0.10 19.04 14.18
C ASN A 73 0.41 17.96 15.12
N PHE A 74 0.02 16.71 14.90
CA PHE A 74 0.46 15.57 15.69
C PHE A 74 1.98 15.34 15.59
N LYS A 75 2.52 15.35 14.37
CA LYS A 75 3.96 15.20 14.15
C LYS A 75 4.76 16.28 14.87
N ASN A 76 4.34 17.52 14.79
CA ASN A 76 4.99 18.64 15.47
C ASN A 76 4.90 18.53 17.00
N ALA A 77 3.81 18.02 17.54
CA ALA A 77 3.62 17.89 18.98
C ALA A 77 4.43 16.74 19.58
N TYR A 78 4.44 15.57 18.92
CA TYR A 78 4.92 14.32 19.52
C TYR A 78 6.18 13.75 18.88
N PHE A 79 6.40 13.97 17.58
CA PHE A 79 7.55 13.39 16.89
C PHE A 79 8.69 14.39 16.67
N LYS A 80 8.36 15.67 16.44
CA LYS A 80 9.35 16.74 16.13
C LYS A 80 10.30 16.30 15.02
N ASP A 81 11.61 16.28 15.32
CA ASP A 81 12.67 15.88 14.39
C ASP A 81 13.04 14.39 14.51
N ARG A 82 12.28 13.64 15.28
CA ARG A 82 12.50 12.21 15.49
C ARG A 82 12.27 11.43 14.20
N PRO A 83 13.20 10.57 13.77
CA PRO A 83 12.97 9.67 12.63
C PRO A 83 11.85 8.69 12.93
N VAL A 84 10.82 8.65 12.08
CA VAL A 84 9.65 7.79 12.28
C VAL A 84 9.39 6.97 11.02
N TRP A 85 9.36 5.65 11.15
CA TRP A 85 8.91 4.79 10.08
C TRP A 85 7.77 3.90 10.50
N ILE A 86 6.96 3.48 9.53
CA ILE A 86 5.80 2.63 9.78
C ILE A 86 5.89 1.31 9.03
N ALA A 87 5.56 0.22 9.72
CA ALA A 87 5.27 -1.07 9.13
C ALA A 87 3.75 -1.31 9.18
N GLY A 88 3.09 -1.02 8.07
CA GLY A 88 1.63 -1.11 7.95
C GLY A 88 1.15 -2.44 7.41
N SER A 89 -0.02 -2.90 7.84
CA SER A 89 -0.67 -4.14 7.40
C SER A 89 0.20 -5.40 7.56
N THR A 90 0.90 -5.52 8.69
CA THR A 90 1.83 -6.62 8.92
C THR A 90 1.13 -7.97 9.17
N HIS A 91 1.84 -9.06 8.83
CA HIS A 91 1.40 -10.44 9.00
C HIS A 91 2.47 -11.30 9.69
N PRO A 92 2.08 -12.41 10.37
CA PRO A 92 3.06 -13.36 10.85
C PRO A 92 3.73 -14.10 9.66
N PRO A 93 5.02 -14.41 9.73
CA PRO A 93 5.96 -14.12 10.80
C PRO A 93 6.81 -12.85 10.56
N GLU A 94 6.42 -11.94 9.64
CA GLU A 94 7.23 -10.80 9.21
C GLU A 94 7.49 -9.77 10.33
N GLU A 95 6.62 -9.70 11.35
CA GLU A 95 6.81 -8.77 12.46
C GLU A 95 8.15 -8.98 13.20
N LYS A 96 8.66 -10.22 13.24
CA LYS A 96 9.97 -10.50 13.84
C LYS A 96 11.12 -9.91 13.02
N LEU A 97 11.01 -9.96 11.68
CA LEU A 97 12.01 -9.36 10.79
C LEU A 97 11.97 -7.84 10.86
N ILE A 98 10.76 -7.28 10.98
CA ILE A 98 10.54 -5.83 11.15
C ILE A 98 11.19 -5.33 12.44
N ILE A 99 10.99 -6.03 13.57
CA ILE A 99 11.62 -5.67 14.85
C ILE A 99 13.13 -5.78 14.77
N LYS A 100 13.68 -6.85 14.14
CA LYS A 100 15.12 -6.99 13.93
C LYS A 100 15.70 -5.87 13.06
N ALA A 101 14.99 -5.46 12.00
CA ALA A 101 15.41 -4.33 11.19
C ALA A 101 15.40 -3.01 11.98
N HIS A 102 14.41 -2.84 12.87
CA HIS A 102 14.36 -1.67 13.75
C HIS A 102 15.51 -1.66 14.77
N GLU A 103 15.86 -2.81 15.34
CA GLU A 103 17.04 -2.98 16.21
C GLU A 103 18.30 -2.48 15.52
N GLN A 104 18.56 -2.96 14.30
CA GLN A 104 19.71 -2.53 13.50
C GLN A 104 19.68 -1.05 13.12
N LEU A 105 18.48 -0.47 12.92
CA LEU A 105 18.34 0.96 12.66
C LEU A 105 18.70 1.80 13.88
N LEU A 106 18.38 1.35 15.09
CA LEU A 106 18.68 2.05 16.34
C LEU A 106 20.17 2.23 16.58
N ASP A 107 21.05 1.42 15.97
CA ASP A 107 22.51 1.60 16.05
C ASP A 107 22.96 2.95 15.45
N ASN A 108 22.31 3.41 14.39
CA ASN A 108 22.64 4.66 13.69
C ASN A 108 21.65 5.80 14.01
N PHE A 109 20.41 5.46 14.32
CA PHE A 109 19.34 6.41 14.65
C PHE A 109 18.67 6.01 15.98
N PRO A 110 19.38 6.22 17.13
CA PRO A 110 18.93 5.72 18.43
C PRO A 110 17.58 6.29 18.89
N ASP A 111 17.18 7.44 18.36
CA ASP A 111 15.88 8.06 18.67
C ASP A 111 14.77 7.65 17.73
N SER A 112 15.03 6.78 16.75
CA SER A 112 13.98 6.40 15.79
C SER A 112 12.80 5.71 16.47
N LEU A 113 11.60 5.90 15.88
CA LEU A 113 10.35 5.28 16.30
C LEU A 113 9.83 4.36 15.19
N LEU A 114 9.53 3.11 15.56
CA LEU A 114 8.75 2.22 14.72
C LEU A 114 7.27 2.35 15.09
N ILE A 115 6.44 2.61 14.11
CA ILE A 115 4.98 2.42 14.19
C ILE A 115 4.67 1.08 13.53
N ILE A 116 3.99 0.17 14.23
CA ILE A 116 3.62 -1.14 13.68
C ILE A 116 2.10 -1.34 13.73
N ALA A 117 1.51 -1.69 12.60
CA ALA A 117 0.07 -1.87 12.45
C ALA A 117 -0.25 -3.27 11.89
N PRO A 118 -0.54 -4.26 12.73
CA PRO A 118 -0.93 -5.59 12.29
C PRO A 118 -2.25 -5.56 11.51
N ARG A 119 -2.32 -6.34 10.41
CA ARG A 119 -3.50 -6.37 9.53
C ARG A 119 -4.75 -6.90 10.21
N LYS A 120 -4.60 -7.80 11.17
CA LYS A 120 -5.69 -8.52 11.81
C LYS A 120 -5.83 -8.15 13.29
N PRO A 121 -7.00 -7.70 13.74
CA PRO A 121 -7.23 -7.29 15.15
C PRO A 121 -6.90 -8.37 16.17
N GLU A 122 -7.17 -9.63 15.85
CA GLU A 122 -6.86 -10.78 16.71
C GLU A 122 -5.36 -10.92 17.00
N ARG A 123 -4.52 -10.23 16.21
CA ARG A 123 -3.06 -10.25 16.35
C ARG A 123 -2.51 -9.18 17.30
N PHE A 124 -3.26 -8.13 17.60
CA PHE A 124 -2.78 -6.99 18.38
C PHE A 124 -2.11 -7.41 19.70
N LYS A 125 -2.77 -8.26 20.49
CA LYS A 125 -2.21 -8.74 21.77
C LYS A 125 -0.94 -9.56 21.59
N SER A 126 -0.88 -10.43 20.59
CA SER A 126 0.29 -11.30 20.37
C SER A 126 1.48 -10.52 19.83
N VAL A 127 1.25 -9.52 18.97
CA VAL A 127 2.30 -8.63 18.47
C VAL A 127 2.81 -7.72 19.58
N TYR A 128 1.93 -7.13 20.39
CA TYR A 128 2.34 -6.36 21.57
C TYR A 128 3.25 -7.17 22.49
N LYS A 129 2.83 -8.37 22.85
CA LYS A 129 3.63 -9.26 23.69
C LYS A 129 4.99 -9.55 23.07
N MET A 130 5.04 -9.88 21.78
CA MET A 130 6.28 -10.16 21.07
C MET A 130 7.25 -8.98 21.12
N ILE A 131 6.77 -7.74 20.95
CA ILE A 131 7.61 -6.53 20.97
C ILE A 131 8.17 -6.29 22.38
N VAL A 132 7.32 -6.40 23.39
CA VAL A 132 7.73 -6.23 24.82
C VAL A 132 8.71 -7.33 25.23
N ASP A 133 8.47 -8.58 24.84
CA ASP A 133 9.38 -9.70 25.12
C ASP A 133 10.75 -9.51 24.42
N SER A 134 10.81 -8.71 23.34
CA SER A 134 12.05 -8.29 22.67
C SER A 134 12.78 -7.12 23.35
N GLY A 135 12.22 -6.60 24.46
CA GLY A 135 12.86 -5.57 25.29
C GLY A 135 12.61 -4.13 24.87
N TYR A 136 11.69 -3.86 23.92
CA TYR A 136 11.44 -2.49 23.46
C TYR A 136 10.33 -1.80 24.24
N PRO A 137 10.57 -0.58 24.78
CA PRO A 137 9.53 0.27 25.35
C PRO A 137 8.45 0.54 24.30
N THR A 138 7.22 0.09 24.60
CA THR A 138 6.12 0.03 23.62
C THR A 138 4.87 0.66 24.20
N ILE A 139 4.23 1.54 23.44
CA ILE A 139 2.92 2.11 23.74
C ILE A 139 1.91 1.57 22.73
N LYS A 140 0.69 1.28 23.18
CA LYS A 140 -0.46 0.99 22.33
C LYS A 140 -1.19 2.29 21.98
N TRP A 141 -1.64 2.41 20.74
CA TRP A 141 -2.39 3.59 20.30
C TRP A 141 -3.71 3.77 21.06
N SER A 142 -4.41 2.69 21.39
CA SER A 142 -5.63 2.74 22.20
C SER A 142 -5.42 3.31 23.62
N GLU A 143 -4.19 3.31 24.13
CA GLU A 143 -3.80 3.81 25.44
C GLU A 143 -2.99 5.11 25.36
N PHE A 144 -2.84 5.67 24.15
CA PHE A 144 -2.00 6.84 23.91
C PHE A 144 -2.50 8.08 24.65
N LYS A 145 -1.62 8.68 25.43
CA LYS A 145 -1.84 9.97 26.08
C LYS A 145 -0.71 10.94 25.77
N ASP A 146 0.51 10.42 25.75
CA ASP A 146 1.73 11.15 25.44
C ASP A 146 2.78 10.16 24.96
N LEU A 147 3.84 10.65 24.32
CA LEU A 147 4.94 9.85 23.80
C LEU A 147 6.23 10.17 24.57
N ASP A 148 6.68 9.21 25.38
CA ASP A 148 7.97 9.29 26.02
C ASP A 148 9.09 9.16 24.96
N GLN A 149 10.20 9.89 25.15
CA GLN A 149 11.39 9.80 24.30
C GLN A 149 12.01 8.40 24.29
N ASP A 150 11.87 7.66 25.38
CA ASP A 150 12.36 6.28 25.48
C ASP A 150 11.50 5.27 24.74
N THR A 151 10.27 5.60 24.36
CA THR A 151 9.41 4.72 23.56
C THR A 151 10.06 4.43 22.21
N LYS A 152 10.24 3.17 21.86
CA LYS A 152 10.83 2.74 20.58
C LYS A 152 9.80 2.19 19.60
N VAL A 153 8.67 1.74 20.11
CA VAL A 153 7.61 1.18 19.26
C VAL A 153 6.24 1.74 19.67
N LEU A 154 5.46 2.16 18.68
CA LEU A 154 4.04 2.49 18.80
C LEU A 154 3.24 1.43 18.07
N LEU A 155 2.49 0.62 18.80
CA LEU A 155 1.59 -0.37 18.22
C LEU A 155 0.22 0.23 17.92
N ILE A 156 -0.20 0.16 16.67
CA ILE A 156 -1.57 0.53 16.26
C ILE A 156 -2.48 -0.68 16.49
N ASP A 157 -3.25 -0.62 17.55
CA ASP A 157 -4.21 -1.64 17.96
C ASP A 157 -5.66 -1.21 17.77
N THR A 158 -5.89 -0.35 16.79
CA THR A 158 -7.19 0.17 16.37
C THR A 158 -7.40 -0.03 14.88
N LEU A 159 -8.65 0.08 14.41
CA LEU A 159 -9.00 -0.01 12.99
C LEU A 159 -9.30 1.38 12.41
N GLY A 160 -8.86 1.61 11.18
CA GLY A 160 -9.13 2.84 10.44
C GLY A 160 -8.08 3.93 10.58
N ASP A 161 -7.13 3.81 11.52
CA ASP A 161 -6.13 4.84 11.79
C ASP A 161 -4.87 4.74 10.91
N LEU A 162 -4.70 3.66 10.15
CA LEU A 162 -3.51 3.42 9.32
C LEU A 162 -3.18 4.57 8.35
N PRO A 163 -4.14 5.18 7.64
CA PRO A 163 -3.86 6.33 6.77
C PRO A 163 -3.26 7.52 7.51
N PHE A 164 -3.75 7.80 8.72
CA PHE A 164 -3.19 8.85 9.57
C PHE A 164 -1.72 8.56 9.92
N PHE A 165 -1.40 7.30 10.27
CA PHE A 165 -0.05 6.91 10.62
C PHE A 165 0.90 6.84 9.43
N TYR A 166 0.44 6.52 8.23
CA TYR A 166 1.23 6.73 7.02
C TYR A 166 1.58 8.21 6.83
N CYS A 167 0.60 9.11 7.07
CA CYS A 167 0.82 10.54 6.90
C CYS A 167 1.86 11.11 7.87
N VAL A 168 1.87 10.70 9.15
CA VAL A 168 2.81 11.22 10.16
C VAL A 168 4.20 10.61 10.07
N SER A 169 4.37 9.44 9.46
CA SER A 169 5.66 8.77 9.30
C SER A 169 6.51 9.41 8.20
N ASP A 170 7.82 9.13 8.21
CA ASP A 170 8.77 9.59 7.18
C ASP A 170 8.95 8.54 6.08
N ILE A 171 8.92 7.26 6.43
CA ILE A 171 9.11 6.11 5.55
C ILE A 171 8.05 5.06 5.85
N ALA A 172 7.52 4.41 4.83
CA ALA A 172 6.51 3.36 4.98
C ALA A 172 7.02 2.01 4.45
N PHE A 173 6.89 0.97 5.27
CA PHE A 173 6.96 -0.42 4.84
C PHE A 173 5.53 -0.99 4.78
N VAL A 174 5.17 -1.61 3.65
CA VAL A 174 3.87 -2.26 3.47
C VAL A 174 4.03 -3.77 3.59
N GLY A 175 3.41 -4.33 4.62
CA GLY A 175 3.51 -5.73 4.99
C GLY A 175 2.64 -6.69 4.16
N GLY A 176 2.60 -7.96 4.61
CA GLY A 176 2.02 -9.07 3.85
C GLY A 176 2.86 -9.42 2.62
N SER A 177 4.14 -9.10 2.64
CA SER A 177 5.00 -9.07 1.45
C SER A 177 6.36 -9.74 1.63
N LEU A 178 6.84 -9.94 2.86
CA LEU A 178 8.06 -10.73 3.12
C LEU A 178 7.82 -12.25 3.09
N PHE A 179 6.57 -12.66 3.13
CA PHE A 179 6.13 -14.04 3.01
C PHE A 179 4.94 -14.12 2.06
N SER A 180 4.56 -15.32 1.63
CA SER A 180 3.56 -15.59 0.58
C SER A 180 2.11 -15.21 0.98
N VAL A 181 1.88 -13.95 1.39
CA VAL A 181 0.55 -13.38 1.62
C VAL A 181 0.05 -12.66 0.38
N GLY A 182 0.94 -11.98 -0.37
CA GLY A 182 0.63 -11.37 -1.66
C GLY A 182 0.67 -9.84 -1.70
N GLY A 183 1.06 -9.19 -0.61
CA GLY A 183 1.18 -7.74 -0.50
C GLY A 183 -0.16 -7.02 -0.27
N HIS A 184 -0.05 -5.79 0.21
CA HIS A 184 -1.17 -4.88 0.47
C HIS A 184 -1.06 -3.59 -0.34
N ASN A 185 -1.99 -2.65 -0.15
CA ASN A 185 -2.10 -1.41 -0.91
C ASN A 185 -0.85 -0.53 -0.78
N LEU A 186 -0.08 -0.40 -1.87
CA LEU A 186 1.13 0.41 -1.96
C LEU A 186 0.82 1.89 -2.26
N LEU A 187 -0.33 2.15 -2.90
CA LEU A 187 -0.71 3.50 -3.32
C LEU A 187 -1.14 4.37 -2.14
N GLU A 188 -1.58 3.79 -1.04
CA GLU A 188 -2.00 4.55 0.13
C GLU A 188 -0.82 5.35 0.73
N PRO A 189 0.29 4.74 1.18
CA PRO A 189 1.45 5.51 1.66
C PRO A 189 2.08 6.37 0.56
N ALA A 190 2.12 5.91 -0.69
CA ALA A 190 2.62 6.68 -1.82
C ALA A 190 1.82 7.98 -2.05
N SER A 191 0.50 7.96 -1.83
CA SER A 191 -0.36 9.14 -1.95
C SER A 191 -0.09 10.19 -0.86
N PHE A 192 0.44 9.78 0.29
CA PHE A 192 0.93 10.67 1.34
C PHE A 192 2.38 11.12 1.11
N GLU A 193 2.93 10.87 -0.09
CA GLU A 193 4.30 11.25 -0.46
C GLU A 193 5.37 10.64 0.46
N LYS A 194 5.18 9.36 0.81
CA LYS A 194 6.16 8.62 1.60
C LYS A 194 6.99 7.71 0.70
N PRO A 195 8.31 7.61 0.91
CA PRO A 195 9.09 6.50 0.38
C PRO A 195 8.48 5.17 0.83
N VAL A 196 8.28 4.26 -0.11
CA VAL A 196 7.60 2.98 0.15
C VAL A 196 8.57 1.83 -0.03
N LEU A 197 8.63 0.96 0.99
CA LEU A 197 9.32 -0.32 0.95
C LEU A 197 8.31 -1.46 1.09
N THR A 198 8.62 -2.62 0.52
CA THR A 198 7.78 -3.81 0.64
C THR A 198 8.61 -5.06 0.36
N GLY A 199 8.10 -6.24 0.71
CA GLY A 199 8.75 -7.51 0.35
C GLY A 199 8.48 -7.91 -1.11
N GLU A 200 9.01 -9.08 -1.52
CA GLU A 200 8.94 -9.56 -2.92
C GLU A 200 7.63 -10.30 -3.25
N PHE A 201 6.84 -10.71 -2.25
CA PHE A 201 5.59 -11.45 -2.48
C PHE A 201 4.42 -10.48 -2.73
N LEU A 202 4.19 -10.12 -4.02
CA LEU A 202 3.30 -9.03 -4.43
C LEU A 202 2.18 -9.45 -5.37
N GLN A 203 1.76 -10.73 -5.33
CA GLN A 203 0.79 -11.30 -6.27
C GLN A 203 -0.54 -10.54 -6.34
N ASN A 204 -0.97 -9.92 -5.22
CA ASN A 204 -2.24 -9.17 -5.16
C ASN A 204 -2.12 -7.73 -5.72
N VAL A 205 -0.88 -7.24 -5.91
CA VAL A 205 -0.57 -5.86 -6.32
C VAL A 205 0.52 -5.80 -7.38
N GLN A 206 0.70 -6.88 -8.15
CA GLN A 206 1.79 -7.07 -9.08
C GLN A 206 1.93 -5.95 -10.11
N GLU A 207 0.83 -5.55 -10.76
CA GLU A 207 0.82 -4.47 -11.75
C GLU A 207 1.30 -3.14 -11.13
N ILE A 208 0.67 -2.73 -10.04
CA ILE A 208 1.01 -1.49 -9.32
C ILE A 208 2.47 -1.51 -8.84
N SER A 209 2.93 -2.64 -8.29
CA SER A 209 4.30 -2.76 -7.79
C SER A 209 5.33 -2.68 -8.91
N SER A 210 5.06 -3.30 -10.07
CA SER A 210 5.97 -3.24 -11.23
C SER A 210 6.12 -1.80 -11.73
N GLU A 211 5.03 -1.06 -11.91
CA GLU A 211 5.06 0.35 -12.33
C GLU A 211 5.82 1.23 -11.32
N LEU A 212 5.57 1.03 -10.03
CA LEU A 212 6.26 1.80 -8.98
C LEU A 212 7.76 1.48 -8.92
N VAL A 213 8.18 0.22 -9.11
CA VAL A 213 9.60 -0.17 -9.16
C VAL A 213 10.28 0.44 -10.38
N GLU A 214 9.67 0.33 -11.57
CA GLU A 214 10.21 0.90 -12.81
C GLU A 214 10.40 2.41 -12.74
N ALA A 215 9.48 3.11 -12.05
CA ALA A 215 9.58 4.55 -11.83
C ALA A 215 10.52 4.95 -10.67
N GLY A 216 11.13 3.98 -9.97
CA GLY A 216 11.96 4.24 -8.79
C GLY A 216 11.19 4.72 -7.56
N GLY A 217 9.87 4.49 -7.51
CA GLY A 217 8.97 4.88 -6.42
C GLY A 217 8.76 3.81 -5.35
N LEU A 218 9.36 2.62 -5.51
CA LEU A 218 9.21 1.49 -4.60
C LEU A 218 10.53 0.73 -4.48
N LEU A 219 10.92 0.37 -3.26
CA LEU A 219 12.03 -0.53 -2.99
C LEU A 219 11.54 -1.88 -2.48
N LEU A 220 12.09 -2.96 -3.04
CA LEU A 220 11.83 -4.33 -2.61
C LEU A 220 12.91 -4.78 -1.62
N VAL A 221 12.50 -5.50 -0.58
CA VAL A 221 13.38 -6.06 0.44
C VAL A 221 13.08 -7.54 0.67
N LYS A 222 14.12 -8.34 0.97
CA LYS A 222 14.00 -9.79 1.18
C LYS A 222 14.02 -10.20 2.64
N ASN A 223 14.67 -9.41 3.48
CA ASN A 223 14.97 -9.75 4.86
C ASN A 223 15.13 -8.50 5.72
N SER A 224 15.43 -8.70 7.02
CA SER A 224 15.65 -7.62 7.98
C SER A 224 16.86 -6.77 7.68
N GLU A 225 17.92 -7.38 7.14
CA GLU A 225 19.17 -6.73 6.81
C GLU A 225 18.98 -5.71 5.67
N GLU A 226 18.36 -6.13 4.56
CA GLU A 226 18.04 -5.23 3.44
C GLU A 226 17.04 -4.13 3.87
N LEU A 227 16.04 -4.47 4.69
CA LEU A 227 15.10 -3.48 5.22
C LEU A 227 15.83 -2.42 6.05
N SER A 228 16.70 -2.85 6.98
CA SER A 228 17.51 -1.93 7.80
C SER A 228 18.45 -1.08 6.96
N GLU A 229 19.13 -1.65 5.98
CA GLU A 229 20.03 -0.92 5.08
C GLU A 229 19.28 0.20 4.34
N HIS A 230 18.13 -0.12 3.73
CA HIS A 230 17.32 0.89 3.04
C HIS A 230 16.77 1.96 3.98
N LEU A 231 16.32 1.59 5.20
CA LEU A 231 15.89 2.57 6.19
C LEU A 231 17.03 3.52 6.58
N ASN A 232 18.24 2.99 6.85
CA ASN A 232 19.42 3.79 7.15
C ASN A 232 19.76 4.77 6.01
N ASN A 233 19.78 4.29 4.77
CA ASN A 233 20.06 5.10 3.60
C ASN A 233 19.03 6.22 3.42
N LEU A 234 17.75 5.90 3.56
CA LEU A 234 16.68 6.89 3.39
C LEU A 234 16.64 7.90 4.54
N PHE A 235 16.97 7.54 5.78
CA PHE A 235 17.06 8.50 6.87
C PHE A 235 18.30 9.40 6.76
N ALA A 236 19.37 8.91 6.15
CA ALA A 236 20.62 9.68 5.95
C ALA A 236 20.57 10.60 4.71
N ASP A 237 19.74 10.32 3.72
CA ASP A 237 19.72 11.03 2.43
C ASP A 237 18.29 11.49 2.03
N ASP A 238 18.00 12.78 2.26
CA ASP A 238 16.75 13.41 1.84
C ASP A 238 16.55 13.41 0.31
N SER A 239 17.64 13.45 -0.46
CA SER A 239 17.57 13.39 -1.92
C SER A 239 17.09 12.01 -2.40
N ALA A 240 17.51 10.96 -1.72
CA ALA A 240 17.02 9.60 -2.02
C ALA A 240 15.52 9.46 -1.72
N LYS A 241 15.05 10.02 -0.59
CA LYS A 241 13.60 10.08 -0.27
C LYS A 241 12.82 10.81 -1.35
N GLU A 242 13.26 12.01 -1.75
CA GLU A 242 12.56 12.83 -2.74
C GLU A 242 12.51 12.16 -4.12
N LYS A 243 13.57 11.46 -4.54
CA LYS A 243 13.56 10.67 -5.78
C LYS A 243 12.49 9.58 -5.75
N MET A 244 12.37 8.85 -4.66
CA MET A 244 11.35 7.81 -4.52
C MET A 244 9.94 8.41 -4.54
N VAL A 245 9.71 9.48 -3.78
CA VAL A 245 8.42 10.19 -3.75
C VAL A 245 8.06 10.71 -5.16
N SER A 246 9.02 11.28 -5.88
CA SER A 246 8.82 11.78 -7.25
C SER A 246 8.45 10.64 -8.21
N GLY A 247 9.14 9.50 -8.13
CA GLY A 247 8.82 8.30 -8.91
C GLY A 247 7.40 7.80 -8.66
N ALA A 248 7.02 7.66 -7.40
CA ALA A 248 5.67 7.21 -7.03
C ALA A 248 4.59 8.23 -7.44
N ARG A 249 4.85 9.53 -7.26
CA ARG A 249 3.96 10.62 -7.67
C ARG A 249 3.70 10.59 -9.18
N LYS A 250 4.75 10.37 -10.00
CA LYS A 250 4.62 10.24 -11.44
C LYS A 250 3.66 9.12 -11.82
N VAL A 251 3.84 7.91 -11.28
CA VAL A 251 2.97 6.76 -11.55
C VAL A 251 1.52 7.07 -11.17
N ILE A 252 1.28 7.64 -9.99
CA ILE A 252 -0.06 8.01 -9.55
C ILE A 252 -0.69 9.04 -10.49
N GLN A 253 0.06 10.06 -10.92
CA GLN A 253 -0.46 11.12 -11.80
C GLN A 253 -0.78 10.62 -13.21
N GLU A 254 0.05 9.76 -13.78
CA GLU A 254 -0.14 9.19 -15.12
C GLU A 254 -1.37 8.26 -15.18
N ASN A 255 -1.75 7.64 -14.06
CA ASN A 255 -2.87 6.71 -13.95
C ASN A 255 -4.17 7.32 -13.38
N LYS A 256 -4.16 8.62 -13.00
CA LYS A 256 -5.36 9.32 -12.50
C LYS A 256 -6.43 9.52 -13.56
N GLY A 257 -7.67 9.71 -13.09
CA GLY A 257 -8.85 10.00 -13.95
C GLY A 257 -9.66 8.77 -14.30
N SER A 258 -9.33 7.63 -13.75
CA SER A 258 -10.06 6.38 -13.96
C SER A 258 -11.51 6.46 -13.48
N ILE A 259 -11.76 7.12 -12.34
CA ILE A 259 -13.11 7.35 -11.79
C ILE A 259 -13.92 8.25 -12.74
N ASP A 260 -13.35 9.32 -13.24
CA ASP A 260 -14.04 10.22 -14.17
C ASP A 260 -14.39 9.53 -15.49
N ASN A 261 -13.44 8.73 -16.02
CA ASN A 261 -13.68 7.93 -17.22
C ASN A 261 -14.82 6.93 -16.98
N LEU A 262 -14.80 6.25 -15.84
CA LEU A 262 -15.85 5.31 -15.47
C LEU A 262 -17.21 6.01 -15.28
N MET A 263 -17.25 7.16 -14.62
CA MET A 263 -18.48 7.91 -14.41
C MET A 263 -19.10 8.38 -15.73
N ARG A 264 -18.28 8.78 -16.72
CA ARG A 264 -18.80 9.10 -18.07
C ARG A 264 -19.49 7.93 -18.74
N LEU A 265 -19.06 6.70 -18.49
CA LEU A 265 -19.71 5.49 -19.01
C LEU A 265 -20.99 5.11 -18.26
N ILE A 266 -21.00 5.29 -16.95
CA ILE A 266 -22.11 4.83 -16.10
C ILE A 266 -23.27 5.83 -16.12
N LYS A 267 -22.98 7.14 -16.10
CA LYS A 267 -24.00 8.19 -16.00
C LYS A 267 -25.12 8.06 -17.02
N PRO A 268 -24.88 7.84 -18.32
CA PRO A 268 -25.94 7.66 -19.32
C PRO A 268 -26.78 6.39 -19.11
N LEU A 269 -26.26 5.39 -18.37
CA LEU A 269 -26.96 4.13 -18.10
C LEU A 269 -27.90 4.21 -16.86
N ILE A 270 -27.72 5.23 -16.01
CA ILE A 270 -28.49 5.44 -14.79
C ILE A 270 -29.58 6.51 -15.01
N GLU A 271 -29.32 7.48 -15.90
CA GLU A 271 -30.23 8.59 -16.19
C GLU A 271 -31.31 8.25 -17.25
N ASN A 272 -31.32 7.03 -17.82
CA ASN A 272 -32.33 6.44 -18.66
C ASN A 272 -33.16 5.40 -17.91
#